data_785756eb90227ac4c6e0bc5a8f6b0040
#
_entry.id   785756eb90227ac4c6e0bc5a8f6b0040
#
_cell.length_a   1.000
_cell.length_b   1.000
_cell.length_c   1.000
_cell.angle_alpha   90.00
_cell.angle_beta   90.00
_cell.angle_gamma   90.00
#
_symmetry.space_group_name_H-M   'P 1'
#
loop_
_entity.id
_entity.type
_entity.pdbx_description
1 polymer ?
#
loop_
_entity_poly.entity_id
_entity_poly.type
_entity_poly.pdbx_seq_one_letter_code
_entity_poly.pdbx_strand_id
1 'polypeptide(L)'
;MASAVEPDRDGLAYMTAADLAARIRRRELSPVEVVDAFIQRIEERNPSLNAFVYVAFDEARERAREAERAVMSGAELGPLHGVPTAIKDLFDYHPGWKSTFGGIRALKDFVVDAHCVFAERIKRAGAIILGKTNSPIMGFRGTCDNYLFGPTRNPFDLSRNSGGSSGGSAAAVADGLLPLAEGTDGGGSIRIPASWCGVYGYKPSFGRVPYVNRPNAFSGIDPFLFEGPLTRTVEDAALALTALAGYDPRDPFSLDEQVDFMSALRRSVKGWKIAYSPDFDVYPVDPEVRRVVDEAVLAFTEAGAEVEEVRVGITRDQRELSDLWCRLIIPLNVAGIEGLKASGIDLLGDHRADLPPEYLRWIDEGYRMTALDIQRDQQMRTEIYDAIQGVLNQYDLLITPTLACLPVENANDGNTVGPSEINGVPVDPLIGWCMTYFINFTGHPAASIPAGMAHGKLPVGMQIIGRRYADADVLTASAVFERLRPWRQTYEIPASRPLA
;
A
#
# COMPACT_ATOMS: atom_id res chain seq x y z
N MET A 1 36.78 -29.71 7.48
CA MET A 1 36.16 -28.42 7.71
C MET A 1 35.73 -27.91 6.36
N ALA A 2 34.46 -28.09 6.00
CA ALA A 2 33.90 -27.51 4.79
C ALA A 2 33.75 -25.99 5.06
N SER A 3 34.36 -25.15 4.22
CA SER A 3 34.14 -23.71 4.25
C SER A 3 32.64 -23.49 3.98
N ALA A 4 31.93 -22.92 4.95
CA ALA A 4 30.62 -22.41 4.74
C ALA A 4 30.72 -21.40 3.58
N VAL A 5 30.10 -21.70 2.45
CA VAL A 5 29.89 -20.73 1.37
C VAL A 5 29.00 -19.68 2.01
N GLU A 6 29.52 -18.44 2.22
CA GLU A 6 28.67 -17.32 2.61
C GLU A 6 27.53 -17.25 1.57
N PRO A 7 26.26 -17.30 2.01
CA PRO A 7 25.15 -17.18 1.08
C PRO A 7 25.31 -15.85 0.35
N ASP A 8 25.12 -15.88 -0.96
CA ASP A 8 25.09 -14.68 -1.80
C ASP A 8 23.99 -13.75 -1.25
N ARG A 9 24.42 -12.76 -0.46
CA ARG A 9 23.54 -11.87 0.32
C ARG A 9 22.63 -11.04 -0.58
N ASP A 10 23.08 -10.72 -1.77
CA ASP A 10 22.26 -10.03 -2.78
C ASP A 10 21.19 -10.97 -3.35
N GLY A 11 21.45 -12.27 -3.41
CA GLY A 11 20.47 -13.30 -3.80
C GLY A 11 19.30 -13.41 -2.83
N LEU A 12 19.51 -13.24 -1.52
CA LEU A 12 18.42 -13.27 -0.51
C LEU A 12 17.53 -12.03 -0.57
N ALA A 13 18.10 -10.85 -0.81
CA ALA A 13 17.38 -9.56 -0.77
C ALA A 13 16.20 -9.48 -1.76
N TYR A 14 16.36 -10.09 -2.92
CA TYR A 14 15.33 -10.12 -3.97
C TYR A 14 14.64 -11.48 -4.13
N MET A 15 14.84 -12.41 -3.18
CA MET A 15 14.07 -13.65 -3.11
C MET A 15 12.62 -13.34 -2.73
N THR A 16 11.67 -14.13 -3.26
CA THR A 16 10.25 -13.97 -2.93
C THR A 16 9.96 -14.45 -1.51
N ALA A 17 8.90 -13.95 -0.89
CA ALA A 17 8.45 -14.43 0.42
C ALA A 17 8.11 -15.93 0.38
N ALA A 18 7.49 -16.38 -0.71
CA ALA A 18 7.15 -17.77 -0.96
C ALA A 18 8.41 -18.66 -1.03
N ASP A 19 9.44 -18.23 -1.77
CA ASP A 19 10.71 -18.97 -1.87
C ASP A 19 11.44 -19.01 -0.52
N LEU A 20 11.53 -17.90 0.20
CA LEU A 20 12.13 -17.86 1.53
C LEU A 20 11.44 -18.83 2.48
N ALA A 21 10.10 -18.77 2.58
CA ALA A 21 9.33 -19.67 3.44
C ALA A 21 9.51 -21.14 3.05
N ALA A 22 9.52 -21.44 1.73
CA ALA A 22 9.71 -22.81 1.23
C ALA A 22 11.11 -23.35 1.55
N ARG A 23 12.17 -22.57 1.37
CA ARG A 23 13.56 -22.98 1.66
C ARG A 23 13.79 -23.12 3.16
N ILE A 24 13.24 -22.22 3.99
CA ILE A 24 13.26 -22.37 5.44
C ILE A 24 12.60 -23.67 5.89
N ARG A 25 11.41 -23.99 5.35
CA ARG A 25 10.69 -25.22 5.65
C ARG A 25 11.48 -26.47 5.26
N ARG A 26 12.23 -26.42 4.15
CA ARG A 26 13.12 -27.52 3.71
C ARG A 26 14.47 -27.54 4.42
N ARG A 27 14.72 -26.62 5.36
CA ARG A 27 16.01 -26.47 6.09
C ARG A 27 17.19 -26.12 5.16
N GLU A 28 16.92 -25.48 4.04
CA GLU A 28 17.93 -24.96 3.09
C GLU A 28 18.43 -23.57 3.51
N LEU A 29 17.61 -22.84 4.28
CA LEU A 29 17.94 -21.55 4.88
C LEU A 29 17.55 -21.56 6.35
N SER A 30 18.36 -20.93 7.21
CA SER A 30 18.01 -20.65 8.60
C SER A 30 17.18 -19.35 8.68
N PRO A 31 16.09 -19.30 9.48
CA PRO A 31 15.42 -18.03 9.80
C PRO A 31 16.36 -16.98 10.38
N VAL A 32 17.37 -17.40 11.15
CA VAL A 32 18.38 -16.48 11.76
C VAL A 32 19.24 -15.85 10.67
N GLU A 33 19.78 -16.65 9.74
CA GLU A 33 20.59 -16.15 8.62
C GLU A 33 19.78 -15.20 7.73
N VAL A 34 18.51 -15.54 7.43
CA VAL A 34 17.61 -14.69 6.64
C VAL A 34 17.37 -13.36 7.33
N VAL A 35 16.97 -13.36 8.61
CA VAL A 35 16.69 -12.13 9.35
C VAL A 35 17.94 -11.26 9.49
N ASP A 36 19.10 -11.83 9.79
CA ASP A 36 20.36 -11.08 9.90
C ASP A 36 20.78 -10.47 8.55
N ALA A 37 20.60 -11.16 7.44
CA ALA A 37 20.88 -10.62 6.11
C ALA A 37 19.99 -9.40 5.78
N PHE A 38 18.69 -9.47 6.08
CA PHE A 38 17.77 -8.34 5.89
C PHE A 38 18.06 -7.18 6.85
N ILE A 39 18.39 -7.45 8.11
CA ILE A 39 18.81 -6.42 9.07
C ILE A 39 20.04 -5.68 8.56
N GLN A 40 21.09 -6.39 8.16
CA GLN A 40 22.30 -5.79 7.61
C GLN A 40 21.97 -4.91 6.39
N ARG A 41 21.15 -5.40 5.48
CA ARG A 41 20.75 -4.62 4.29
C ARG A 41 19.96 -3.36 4.66
N ILE A 42 19.10 -3.42 5.67
CA ILE A 42 18.39 -2.23 6.18
C ILE A 42 19.40 -1.23 6.76
N GLU A 43 20.36 -1.67 7.57
CA GLU A 43 21.41 -0.81 8.15
C GLU A 43 22.24 -0.11 7.08
N GLU A 44 22.56 -0.80 5.98
CA GLU A 44 23.38 -0.27 4.88
C GLU A 44 22.62 0.69 3.97
N ARG A 45 21.33 0.45 3.68
CA ARG A 45 20.59 1.14 2.62
C ARG A 45 19.53 2.13 3.10
N ASN A 46 18.98 1.89 4.29
CA ASN A 46 17.93 2.76 4.84
C ASN A 46 18.38 4.22 5.08
N PRO A 47 19.65 4.52 5.44
CA PRO A 47 20.09 5.91 5.58
C PRO A 47 19.89 6.77 4.34
N SER A 48 20.04 6.21 3.14
CA SER A 48 19.79 6.91 1.88
C SER A 48 18.32 6.90 1.45
N LEU A 49 17.51 5.93 1.92
CA LEU A 49 16.15 5.70 1.49
C LEU A 49 15.09 6.30 2.43
N ASN A 50 15.36 6.24 3.75
CA ASN A 50 14.45 6.64 4.83
C ASN A 50 13.10 5.89 4.76
N ALA A 51 13.17 4.57 4.56
CA ALA A 51 12.00 3.70 4.50
C ALA A 51 11.58 3.21 5.89
N PHE A 52 12.54 2.83 6.76
CA PHE A 52 12.30 2.46 8.15
C PHE A 52 12.52 3.66 9.07
N VAL A 53 11.58 3.86 10.01
CA VAL A 53 11.60 4.94 11.02
C VAL A 53 11.64 4.40 12.46
N TYR A 54 11.37 3.12 12.63
CA TYR A 54 11.54 2.40 13.89
C TYR A 54 12.05 0.98 13.58
N VAL A 55 13.01 0.50 14.34
CA VAL A 55 13.60 -0.85 14.18
C VAL A 55 13.57 -1.60 15.50
N ALA A 56 13.27 -2.91 15.43
CA ALA A 56 13.19 -3.82 16.57
C ALA A 56 14.09 -5.06 16.33
N PHE A 57 15.34 -4.83 15.93
CA PHE A 57 16.24 -5.88 15.44
C PHE A 57 16.56 -6.95 16.49
N ASP A 58 16.70 -6.58 17.77
CA ASP A 58 17.00 -7.55 18.83
C ASP A 58 15.81 -8.49 19.06
N GLU A 59 14.59 -7.95 19.08
CA GLU A 59 13.36 -8.76 19.14
C GLU A 59 13.23 -9.65 17.89
N ALA A 60 13.50 -9.10 16.71
CA ALA A 60 13.45 -9.85 15.46
C ALA A 60 14.45 -11.04 15.45
N ARG A 61 15.67 -10.85 15.95
CA ARG A 61 16.66 -11.93 16.11
C ARG A 61 16.20 -12.99 17.11
N GLU A 62 15.55 -12.60 18.18
CA GLU A 62 14.98 -13.55 19.15
C GLU A 62 13.88 -14.40 18.50
N ARG A 63 12.94 -13.75 17.78
CA ARG A 63 11.90 -14.43 17.02
C ARG A 63 12.46 -15.35 15.92
N ALA A 64 13.56 -14.97 15.28
CA ALA A 64 14.24 -15.80 14.29
C ALA A 64 14.81 -17.09 14.93
N ARG A 65 15.40 -17.00 16.13
CA ARG A 65 15.87 -18.18 16.88
C ARG A 65 14.70 -19.08 17.31
N GLU A 66 13.56 -18.50 17.70
CA GLU A 66 12.33 -19.27 17.98
C GLU A 66 11.83 -19.99 16.74
N ALA A 67 11.78 -19.29 15.59
CA ALA A 67 11.39 -19.87 14.32
C ALA A 67 12.31 -21.02 13.89
N GLU A 68 13.62 -20.86 14.05
CA GLU A 68 14.60 -21.92 13.78
C GLU A 68 14.37 -23.16 14.66
N ARG A 69 14.14 -22.97 15.98
CA ARG A 69 13.83 -24.08 16.89
C ARG A 69 12.54 -24.81 16.45
N ALA A 70 11.53 -24.10 15.99
CA ALA A 70 10.30 -24.71 15.48
C ALA A 70 10.53 -25.56 14.24
N VAL A 71 11.34 -25.08 13.28
CA VAL A 71 11.76 -25.84 12.10
C VAL A 71 12.52 -27.12 12.50
N MET A 72 13.45 -27.01 13.45
CA MET A 72 14.29 -28.13 13.86
C MET A 72 13.51 -29.20 14.65
N SER A 73 12.51 -28.79 15.43
CA SER A 73 11.64 -29.70 16.18
C SER A 73 10.58 -30.41 15.32
N GLY A 74 10.39 -29.99 14.05
CA GLY A 74 9.34 -30.52 13.19
C GLY A 74 7.93 -30.03 13.54
N ALA A 75 7.82 -28.87 14.20
CA ALA A 75 6.54 -28.26 14.51
C ALA A 75 5.76 -27.91 13.21
N GLU A 76 4.44 -27.75 13.33
CA GLU A 76 3.63 -27.21 12.25
C GLU A 76 4.02 -25.73 12.00
N LEU A 77 4.35 -25.40 10.75
CA LEU A 77 4.84 -24.09 10.36
C LEU A 77 3.77 -23.32 9.59
N GLY A 78 3.61 -22.05 9.94
CA GLY A 78 2.75 -21.13 9.19
C GLY A 78 3.28 -20.86 7.77
N PRO A 79 2.44 -20.32 6.87
CA PRO A 79 2.79 -20.15 5.45
C PRO A 79 3.93 -19.16 5.21
N LEU A 80 4.16 -18.21 6.11
CA LEU A 80 5.22 -17.20 6.04
C LEU A 80 6.30 -17.41 7.11
N HIS A 81 6.50 -18.64 7.58
CA HIS A 81 7.41 -18.95 8.68
C HIS A 81 8.84 -18.49 8.41
N GLY A 82 9.36 -17.63 9.28
CA GLY A 82 10.71 -17.06 9.21
C GLY A 82 10.89 -15.93 8.20
N VAL A 83 9.84 -15.51 7.50
CA VAL A 83 9.89 -14.44 6.49
C VAL A 83 9.90 -13.07 7.16
N PRO A 84 10.88 -12.18 6.86
CA PRO A 84 10.91 -10.83 7.40
C PRO A 84 9.83 -9.93 6.76
N THR A 85 9.25 -9.04 7.59
CA THR A 85 8.25 -8.05 7.18
C THR A 85 8.35 -6.80 8.05
N ALA A 86 7.55 -5.77 7.76
CA ALA A 86 7.36 -4.59 8.61
C ALA A 86 5.93 -4.12 8.59
N ILE A 87 5.53 -3.37 9.62
CA ILE A 87 4.27 -2.65 9.70
C ILE A 87 4.50 -1.15 9.46
N LYS A 88 3.45 -0.43 9.13
CA LYS A 88 3.50 1.00 8.86
C LYS A 88 3.48 1.82 10.16
N ASP A 89 4.15 2.95 10.21
CA ASP A 89 4.08 3.88 11.34
C ASP A 89 2.90 4.84 11.20
N LEU A 90 1.68 4.29 11.28
CA LEU A 90 0.45 5.06 11.25
C LEU A 90 -0.44 4.59 12.42
N PHE A 91 -1.54 3.92 12.15
CA PHE A 91 -2.44 3.31 13.15
C PHE A 91 -2.17 1.82 13.33
N ASP A 92 -1.00 1.39 12.89
CA ASP A 92 -0.55 0.01 12.88
C ASP A 92 0.32 -0.24 14.11
N TYR A 93 -0.26 -0.94 15.08
CA TYR A 93 0.31 -1.04 16.43
C TYR A 93 0.98 -2.39 16.67
N HIS A 94 2.03 -2.33 17.47
CA HIS A 94 2.65 -3.49 18.12
C HIS A 94 2.94 -3.13 19.59
N PRO A 95 2.55 -3.96 20.57
CA PRO A 95 2.74 -3.67 21.99
C PRO A 95 4.19 -3.28 22.30
N GLY A 96 4.34 -2.21 23.08
CA GLY A 96 5.65 -1.70 23.49
C GLY A 96 6.39 -0.89 22.42
N TRP A 97 5.91 -0.83 21.17
CA TRP A 97 6.55 -0.04 20.12
C TRP A 97 6.00 1.37 20.02
N LYS A 98 6.86 2.30 19.65
CA LYS A 98 6.47 3.69 19.38
C LYS A 98 5.58 3.77 18.14
N SER A 99 4.62 4.71 18.16
CA SER A 99 3.71 5.02 17.06
C SER A 99 3.59 6.53 16.93
N THR A 100 4.16 7.08 15.85
CA THR A 100 4.21 8.53 15.68
C THR A 100 3.07 9.09 14.83
N PHE A 101 2.17 8.23 14.35
CA PHE A 101 1.06 8.55 13.44
C PHE A 101 1.54 9.28 12.18
N GLY A 102 2.62 8.75 11.58
CA GLY A 102 3.23 9.33 10.37
C GLY A 102 4.14 10.52 10.67
N GLY A 103 4.90 10.49 11.78
CA GLY A 103 5.93 11.46 12.06
C GLY A 103 5.46 12.75 12.74
N ILE A 104 4.43 12.69 13.58
CA ILE A 104 4.04 13.79 14.45
C ILE A 104 5.05 13.91 15.60
N ARG A 105 5.74 15.04 15.71
CA ARG A 105 6.82 15.25 16.70
C ARG A 105 6.34 15.08 18.15
N ALA A 106 5.12 15.53 18.46
CA ALA A 106 4.51 15.36 19.78
C ALA A 106 4.32 13.87 20.16
N LEU A 107 4.26 12.97 19.19
CA LEU A 107 4.03 11.55 19.39
C LEU A 107 5.32 10.71 19.27
N LYS A 108 6.50 11.32 19.22
CA LYS A 108 7.79 10.62 19.01
C LYS A 108 8.08 9.50 20.03
N ASP A 109 7.49 9.56 21.20
CA ASP A 109 7.64 8.58 22.29
C ASP A 109 6.30 7.93 22.70
N PHE A 110 5.24 8.16 21.90
CA PHE A 110 3.92 7.61 22.17
C PHE A 110 3.90 6.10 21.91
N VAL A 111 3.35 5.33 22.85
CA VAL A 111 3.25 3.88 22.77
C VAL A 111 1.79 3.47 22.90
N VAL A 112 1.35 2.57 22.03
CA VAL A 112 0.03 1.92 22.08
C VAL A 112 0.23 0.46 22.46
N ASP A 113 -0.40 0.02 23.57
CA ASP A 113 -0.30 -1.37 24.04
C ASP A 113 -1.39 -2.24 23.37
N ALA A 114 -1.30 -2.34 22.05
CA ALA A 114 -2.23 -3.14 21.24
C ALA A 114 -1.50 -3.68 20.00
N HIS A 115 -2.06 -4.73 19.39
CA HIS A 115 -1.71 -5.14 18.04
C HIS A 115 -2.76 -4.64 17.05
N CYS A 116 -2.36 -4.19 15.86
CA CYS A 116 -3.26 -4.16 14.70
C CYS A 116 -3.50 -5.59 14.17
N VAL A 117 -4.57 -5.79 13.41
CA VAL A 117 -4.94 -7.12 12.89
C VAL A 117 -3.86 -7.68 11.97
N PHE A 118 -3.28 -6.83 11.14
CA PHE A 118 -2.17 -7.24 10.27
C PHE A 118 -1.03 -7.85 11.09
N ALA A 119 -0.55 -7.14 12.12
CA ALA A 119 0.54 -7.62 12.96
C ALA A 119 0.20 -8.94 13.67
N GLU A 120 -1.03 -9.09 14.21
CA GLU A 120 -1.49 -10.34 14.83
C GLU A 120 -1.46 -11.51 13.85
N ARG A 121 -2.06 -11.32 12.67
CA ARG A 121 -2.25 -12.38 11.68
C ARG A 121 -0.97 -12.75 10.97
N ILE A 122 -0.13 -11.77 10.62
CA ILE A 122 1.14 -12.05 9.95
C ILE A 122 2.14 -12.76 10.89
N LYS A 123 2.14 -12.41 12.19
CA LYS A 123 2.91 -13.14 13.22
C LYS A 123 2.40 -14.58 13.39
N ARG A 124 1.07 -14.79 13.38
CA ARG A 124 0.47 -16.13 13.43
C ARG A 124 0.84 -16.97 12.20
N ALA A 125 1.00 -16.34 11.04
CA ALA A 125 1.51 -16.99 9.84
C ALA A 125 3.02 -17.30 9.90
N GLY A 126 3.71 -16.87 10.96
CA GLY A 126 5.11 -17.14 11.24
C GLY A 126 6.08 -16.10 10.71
N ALA A 127 5.62 -14.99 10.14
CA ALA A 127 6.48 -13.90 9.70
C ALA A 127 7.10 -13.15 10.89
N ILE A 128 8.25 -12.52 10.65
CA ILE A 128 9.04 -11.79 11.65
C ILE A 128 9.02 -10.31 11.31
N ILE A 129 8.44 -9.49 12.19
CA ILE A 129 8.33 -8.04 11.99
C ILE A 129 9.62 -7.38 12.46
N LEU A 130 10.31 -6.67 11.56
CA LEU A 130 11.61 -6.04 11.81
C LEU A 130 11.51 -4.62 12.38
N GLY A 131 10.35 -3.97 12.22
CA GLY A 131 10.15 -2.59 12.62
C GLY A 131 8.97 -1.92 11.94
N LYS A 132 9.00 -0.58 11.88
CA LYS A 132 7.96 0.23 11.27
C LYS A 132 8.48 1.10 10.14
N THR A 133 7.69 1.21 9.08
CA THR A 133 8.01 1.97 7.88
C THR A 133 7.39 3.36 7.89
N ASN A 134 8.01 4.31 7.19
CA ASN A 134 7.63 5.71 7.15
C ASN A 134 6.27 5.94 6.47
N SER A 135 5.59 6.98 6.92
CA SER A 135 4.28 7.42 6.43
C SER A 135 4.15 8.95 6.59
N PRO A 136 3.33 9.65 5.81
CA PRO A 136 2.99 11.05 6.10
C PRO A 136 2.06 11.14 7.32
N ILE A 137 2.04 12.32 7.92
CA ILE A 137 1.22 12.64 9.08
C ILE A 137 -0.23 12.21 8.86
N MET A 138 -0.78 11.40 9.79
CA MET A 138 -2.14 10.86 9.78
C MET A 138 -2.53 10.13 8.49
N GLY A 139 -1.56 9.80 7.63
CA GLY A 139 -1.80 9.17 6.33
C GLY A 139 -2.55 10.05 5.32
N PHE A 140 -2.59 11.37 5.52
CA PHE A 140 -3.55 12.29 4.90
C PHE A 140 -3.28 12.62 3.42
N ARG A 141 -2.14 12.24 2.84
CA ARG A 141 -1.76 12.63 1.47
C ARG A 141 -1.11 11.50 0.66
N GLY A 142 -1.06 11.69 -0.66
CA GLY A 142 -0.48 10.71 -1.59
C GLY A 142 1.05 10.71 -1.67
N THR A 143 1.76 11.54 -0.92
CA THR A 143 3.22 11.59 -0.82
C THR A 143 3.69 11.15 0.56
N CYS A 144 4.87 10.54 0.66
CA CYS A 144 5.45 10.08 1.93
C CYS A 144 6.53 11.03 2.40
N ASP A 145 6.15 11.95 3.31
CA ASP A 145 7.03 12.92 3.94
C ASP A 145 6.42 13.42 5.25
N ASN A 146 7.24 13.81 6.22
CA ASN A 146 6.79 14.36 7.49
C ASN A 146 7.89 15.16 8.20
N TYR A 147 7.52 15.94 9.21
CA TYR A 147 8.42 16.84 9.91
C TYR A 147 9.38 16.17 10.91
N LEU A 148 9.14 14.90 11.29
CA LEU A 148 9.99 14.18 12.25
C LEU A 148 11.12 13.42 11.54
N PHE A 149 10.81 12.73 10.44
CA PHE A 149 11.72 11.83 9.76
C PHE A 149 12.14 12.33 8.37
N GLY A 150 11.37 13.23 7.76
CA GLY A 150 11.56 13.66 6.38
C GLY A 150 11.00 12.67 5.35
N PRO A 151 11.29 12.90 4.04
CA PRO A 151 10.72 12.12 2.97
C PRO A 151 11.30 10.71 2.87
N THR A 152 10.46 9.75 2.53
CA THR A 152 10.91 8.47 1.97
C THR A 152 11.22 8.68 0.50
N ARG A 153 12.46 8.35 0.10
CA ARG A 153 12.94 8.52 -1.26
C ARG A 153 12.57 7.34 -2.13
N ASN A 154 12.32 7.64 -3.40
CA ASN A 154 12.03 6.60 -4.39
C ASN A 154 13.28 5.77 -4.70
N PRO A 155 13.23 4.43 -4.63
CA PRO A 155 14.40 3.57 -4.90
C PRO A 155 14.96 3.71 -6.32
N PHE A 156 14.14 4.10 -7.28
CA PHE A 156 14.55 4.29 -8.68
C PHE A 156 15.19 5.66 -8.95
N ASP A 157 14.85 6.67 -8.13
CA ASP A 157 15.44 8.01 -8.17
C ASP A 157 15.31 8.69 -6.80
N LEU A 158 16.41 8.78 -6.05
CA LEU A 158 16.41 9.29 -4.68
C LEU A 158 16.02 10.77 -4.55
N SER A 159 16.04 11.55 -5.64
CA SER A 159 15.54 12.92 -5.62
C SER A 159 14.00 12.99 -5.54
N ARG A 160 13.33 11.88 -5.87
CA ARG A 160 11.88 11.80 -5.97
C ARG A 160 11.24 11.10 -4.79
N ASN A 161 9.94 11.36 -4.61
CA ASN A 161 9.14 10.79 -3.55
C ASN A 161 8.69 9.35 -3.89
N SER A 162 8.59 8.52 -2.87
CA SER A 162 8.13 7.12 -2.98
C SER A 162 6.61 6.99 -3.19
N GLY A 163 5.86 8.09 -3.08
CA GLY A 163 4.40 8.02 -2.96
C GLY A 163 3.97 7.63 -1.54
N GLY A 164 2.70 7.80 -1.23
CA GLY A 164 2.15 7.60 0.12
C GLY A 164 0.68 7.14 0.11
N SER A 165 0.20 6.88 1.30
CA SER A 165 0.86 7.05 2.59
C SER A 165 1.75 5.87 3.00
N SER A 166 1.70 4.67 2.39
CA SER A 166 2.58 3.53 2.70
C SER A 166 3.91 3.57 1.93
N GLY A 167 4.51 4.77 1.81
CA GLY A 167 5.70 4.98 0.98
C GLY A 167 6.94 4.27 1.51
N GLY A 168 7.15 4.24 2.82
CA GLY A 168 8.23 3.48 3.44
C GLY A 168 8.15 1.99 3.14
N SER A 169 6.94 1.41 3.21
CA SER A 169 6.70 0.00 2.89
C SER A 169 7.01 -0.33 1.43
N ALA A 170 6.50 0.45 0.49
CA ALA A 170 6.75 0.24 -0.93
C ALA A 170 8.22 0.41 -1.30
N ALA A 171 8.88 1.45 -0.77
CA ALA A 171 10.30 1.68 -0.98
C ALA A 171 11.17 0.56 -0.40
N ALA A 172 10.85 0.07 0.81
CA ALA A 172 11.56 -1.05 1.43
C ALA A 172 11.45 -2.33 0.57
N VAL A 173 10.27 -2.64 0.05
CA VAL A 173 10.05 -3.81 -0.82
C VAL A 173 10.79 -3.67 -2.15
N ALA A 174 10.73 -2.50 -2.79
CA ALA A 174 11.39 -2.25 -4.06
C ALA A 174 12.92 -2.30 -3.97
N ASP A 175 13.49 -1.80 -2.85
CA ASP A 175 14.94 -1.78 -2.61
C ASP A 175 15.48 -3.10 -2.03
N GLY A 176 14.64 -4.12 -1.89
CA GLY A 176 15.02 -5.43 -1.35
C GLY A 176 15.32 -5.41 0.15
N LEU A 177 14.82 -4.43 0.92
CA LEU A 177 14.92 -4.41 2.38
C LEU A 177 13.92 -5.37 3.03
N LEU A 178 12.88 -5.76 2.30
CA LEU A 178 11.86 -6.71 2.70
C LEU A 178 11.31 -7.46 1.48
N PRO A 179 10.87 -8.72 1.62
CA PRO A 179 10.14 -9.42 0.55
C PRO A 179 8.69 -8.95 0.46
N LEU A 180 8.08 -8.57 1.59
CA LEU A 180 6.73 -8.05 1.70
C LEU A 180 6.62 -7.07 2.87
N ALA A 181 5.65 -6.15 2.80
CA ALA A 181 5.35 -5.21 3.87
C ALA A 181 3.85 -4.89 3.93
N GLU A 182 3.42 -4.39 5.10
CA GLU A 182 2.08 -3.84 5.28
C GLU A 182 1.87 -2.56 4.51
N GLY A 183 0.63 -2.35 4.07
CA GLY A 183 0.10 -1.07 3.65
C GLY A 183 -1.34 -0.87 4.08
N THR A 184 -1.72 0.39 4.31
CA THR A 184 -3.11 0.80 4.50
C THR A 184 -3.57 1.66 3.34
N ASP A 185 -4.87 1.67 3.02
CA ASP A 185 -5.39 2.33 1.82
C ASP A 185 -6.75 2.98 2.11
N GLY A 186 -6.75 4.30 2.31
CA GLY A 186 -7.96 5.11 2.50
C GLY A 186 -8.28 6.03 1.30
N GLY A 187 -7.34 6.13 0.36
CA GLY A 187 -7.46 6.93 -0.88
C GLY A 187 -6.53 6.43 -1.98
N GLY A 188 -5.90 5.28 -1.77
CA GLY A 188 -4.89 4.72 -2.66
C GLY A 188 -3.57 4.44 -1.98
N SER A 189 -3.50 4.53 -0.66
CA SER A 189 -2.22 4.52 0.06
C SER A 189 -1.44 3.20 0.04
N ILE A 190 -1.98 2.10 -0.51
CA ILE A 190 -1.25 0.93 -0.97
C ILE A 190 -0.83 1.12 -2.43
N ARG A 191 -1.78 1.51 -3.30
CA ARG A 191 -1.66 1.53 -4.76
C ARG A 191 -0.79 2.69 -5.26
N ILE A 192 -0.88 3.87 -4.64
CA ILE A 192 -0.06 5.04 -4.97
C ILE A 192 1.44 4.72 -4.86
N PRO A 193 1.96 4.33 -3.68
CA PRO A 193 3.38 4.04 -3.55
C PRO A 193 3.78 2.77 -4.32
N ALA A 194 2.89 1.79 -4.50
CA ALA A 194 3.15 0.63 -5.36
C ALA A 194 3.44 1.06 -6.81
N SER A 195 2.65 2.00 -7.34
CA SER A 195 2.87 2.56 -8.69
C SER A 195 4.23 3.25 -8.81
N TRP A 196 4.54 4.17 -7.91
CA TRP A 196 5.77 4.96 -8.00
C TRP A 196 7.05 4.19 -7.66
N CYS A 197 6.94 3.14 -6.80
CA CYS A 197 8.07 2.29 -6.45
C CYS A 197 8.15 0.99 -7.27
N GLY A 198 7.28 0.80 -8.28
CA GLY A 198 7.34 -0.36 -9.16
C GLY A 198 7.17 -1.70 -8.44
N VAL A 199 6.29 -1.76 -7.44
CA VAL A 199 5.93 -2.99 -6.72
C VAL A 199 4.46 -3.34 -6.93
N TYR A 200 4.07 -4.55 -6.58
CA TYR A 200 2.68 -4.97 -6.56
C TYR A 200 2.02 -4.54 -5.25
N GLY A 201 0.95 -3.77 -5.33
CA GLY A 201 0.17 -3.34 -4.17
C GLY A 201 -1.28 -3.81 -4.28
N TYR A 202 -1.75 -4.58 -3.31
CA TYR A 202 -3.09 -5.16 -3.34
C TYR A 202 -3.99 -4.55 -2.28
N LYS A 203 -5.09 -3.92 -2.72
CA LYS A 203 -6.19 -3.45 -1.89
C LYS A 203 -7.36 -4.44 -2.00
N PRO A 204 -7.67 -5.21 -0.95
CA PRO A 204 -8.74 -6.20 -0.99
C PRO A 204 -10.14 -5.57 -1.10
N SER A 205 -11.16 -6.40 -1.29
CA SER A 205 -12.56 -6.00 -1.09
C SER A 205 -12.79 -5.53 0.34
N PHE A 206 -13.68 -4.56 0.54
CA PHE A 206 -13.99 -4.07 1.88
C PHE A 206 -14.51 -5.20 2.79
N GLY A 207 -13.89 -5.33 3.97
CA GLY A 207 -14.17 -6.40 4.93
C GLY A 207 -13.45 -7.72 4.68
N ARG A 208 -12.71 -7.88 3.57
CA ARG A 208 -11.93 -9.11 3.27
C ARG A 208 -10.78 -9.32 4.25
N VAL A 209 -10.01 -8.26 4.53
CA VAL A 209 -9.06 -8.18 5.63
C VAL A 209 -9.71 -7.33 6.71
N PRO A 210 -9.86 -7.84 7.93
CA PRO A 210 -10.50 -7.09 9.01
C PRO A 210 -9.71 -5.85 9.39
N TYR A 211 -10.43 -4.76 9.70
CA TYR A 211 -9.87 -3.50 10.15
C TYR A 211 -10.49 -3.10 11.49
N VAL A 212 -9.78 -3.35 12.58
CA VAL A 212 -10.30 -3.17 13.92
C VAL A 212 -10.02 -1.76 14.46
N ASN A 213 -11.05 -0.92 14.47
CA ASN A 213 -10.99 0.43 15.04
C ASN A 213 -11.61 0.49 16.44
N ARG A 214 -10.99 1.32 17.32
CA ARG A 214 -11.53 1.66 18.66
C ARG A 214 -11.19 3.13 18.95
N PRO A 215 -12.05 3.83 19.70
CA PRO A 215 -13.30 3.38 20.33
C PRO A 215 -14.49 3.20 19.39
N ASN A 216 -14.42 3.67 18.12
CA ASN A 216 -15.50 3.57 17.15
C ASN A 216 -15.26 2.44 16.16
N ALA A 217 -15.91 1.28 16.35
CA ALA A 217 -15.79 0.11 15.46
C ALA A 217 -16.38 0.35 14.05
N PHE A 218 -17.21 1.38 13.87
CA PHE A 218 -17.86 1.72 12.60
C PHE A 218 -17.12 2.79 11.80
N SER A 219 -15.97 3.25 12.25
CA SER A 219 -15.23 4.38 11.63
C SER A 219 -14.50 3.87 10.40
N GLY A 220 -14.36 3.43 9.58
CA GLY A 220 -13.57 2.92 8.43
C GLY A 220 -14.38 2.84 7.15
N ILE A 221 -15.52 3.53 7.12
CA ILE A 221 -16.44 3.49 5.97
C ILE A 221 -16.52 4.79 5.18
N ASP A 222 -15.96 5.87 5.68
CA ASP A 222 -16.06 7.21 5.09
C ASP A 222 -14.70 7.90 4.90
N PRO A 223 -14.00 7.63 3.77
CA PRO A 223 -14.19 6.55 2.79
C PRO A 223 -13.84 5.17 3.37
N PHE A 224 -14.03 4.11 2.60
CA PHE A 224 -13.62 2.77 3.04
C PHE A 224 -12.10 2.69 3.25
N LEU A 225 -11.70 2.15 4.42
CA LEU A 225 -10.31 1.91 4.78
C LEU A 225 -9.95 0.43 4.63
N PHE A 226 -8.71 0.17 4.25
CA PHE A 226 -8.23 -1.19 3.98
C PHE A 226 -6.83 -1.40 4.53
N GLU A 227 -6.51 -2.64 4.90
CA GLU A 227 -5.16 -3.16 5.04
C GLU A 227 -4.88 -4.17 3.92
N GLY A 228 -3.63 -4.22 3.45
CA GLY A 228 -3.23 -5.16 2.42
C GLY A 228 -1.72 -5.19 2.19
N PRO A 229 -1.24 -6.18 1.42
CA PRO A 229 0.18 -6.38 1.20
C PRO A 229 0.75 -5.49 0.09
N LEU A 230 2.02 -5.09 0.27
CA LEU A 230 2.94 -4.61 -0.75
C LEU A 230 4.01 -5.67 -0.97
N THR A 231 4.22 -6.12 -2.20
CA THR A 231 5.10 -7.25 -2.55
C THR A 231 5.78 -7.01 -3.89
N ARG A 232 6.80 -7.83 -4.21
CA ARG A 232 7.41 -7.81 -5.55
C ARG A 232 6.73 -8.72 -6.55
N THR A 233 5.93 -9.69 -6.09
CA THR A 233 5.23 -10.68 -6.94
C THR A 233 3.77 -10.80 -6.56
N VAL A 234 2.95 -11.22 -7.50
CA VAL A 234 1.53 -11.50 -7.25
C VAL A 234 1.36 -12.70 -6.31
N GLU A 235 2.27 -13.68 -6.39
CA GLU A 235 2.25 -14.87 -5.53
C GLU A 235 2.44 -14.50 -4.06
N ASP A 236 3.40 -13.64 -3.74
CA ASP A 236 3.64 -13.19 -2.37
C ASP A 236 2.41 -12.46 -1.79
N ALA A 237 1.72 -11.66 -2.61
CA ALA A 237 0.50 -10.99 -2.18
C ALA A 237 -0.65 -11.97 -1.92
N ALA A 238 -0.82 -12.98 -2.77
CA ALA A 238 -1.82 -14.03 -2.58
C ALA A 238 -1.53 -14.86 -1.31
N LEU A 239 -0.26 -15.15 -1.06
CA LEU A 239 0.19 -15.86 0.13
C LEU A 239 -0.09 -15.02 1.41
N ALA A 240 0.23 -13.72 1.37
CA ALA A 240 -0.08 -12.80 2.47
C ALA A 240 -1.60 -12.69 2.72
N LEU A 241 -2.40 -12.58 1.65
CA LEU A 241 -3.87 -12.51 1.78
C LEU A 241 -4.46 -13.79 2.38
N THR A 242 -3.88 -14.97 2.10
CA THR A 242 -4.29 -16.23 2.75
C THR A 242 -4.11 -16.18 4.26
N ALA A 243 -3.10 -15.46 4.75
CA ALA A 243 -2.88 -15.26 6.17
C ALA A 243 -3.76 -14.14 6.77
N LEU A 244 -4.05 -13.09 6.00
CA LEU A 244 -4.69 -11.87 6.49
C LEU A 244 -6.21 -11.89 6.42
N ALA A 245 -6.80 -12.57 5.42
CA ALA A 245 -8.24 -12.57 5.18
C ALA A 245 -9.02 -13.41 6.19
N GLY A 246 -10.33 -13.17 6.26
CA GLY A 246 -11.27 -13.94 7.05
C GLY A 246 -11.84 -13.19 8.26
N TYR A 247 -12.86 -13.79 8.87
CA TYR A 247 -13.67 -13.20 9.93
C TYR A 247 -12.85 -12.81 11.17
N ASP A 248 -13.20 -11.66 11.73
CA ASP A 248 -12.77 -11.21 13.05
C ASP A 248 -13.96 -10.58 13.80
N PRO A 249 -14.38 -11.12 14.97
CA PRO A 249 -15.55 -10.63 15.68
C PRO A 249 -15.41 -9.20 16.21
N ARG A 250 -14.20 -8.63 16.16
CA ARG A 250 -13.95 -7.24 16.58
C ARG A 250 -14.28 -6.22 15.48
N ASP A 251 -14.31 -6.66 14.21
CA ASP A 251 -14.67 -5.82 13.05
C ASP A 251 -16.08 -6.18 12.57
N PRO A 252 -17.06 -5.24 12.72
CA PRO A 252 -18.46 -5.49 12.33
C PRO A 252 -18.66 -5.69 10.81
N PHE A 253 -17.64 -5.40 10.00
CA PHE A 253 -17.69 -5.50 8.54
C PHE A 253 -16.90 -6.68 7.99
N SER A 254 -16.19 -7.43 8.81
CA SER A 254 -15.35 -8.54 8.35
C SER A 254 -16.17 -9.68 7.74
N LEU A 255 -15.66 -10.25 6.64
CA LEU A 255 -16.32 -11.31 5.88
C LEU A 255 -15.89 -12.69 6.36
N ASP A 256 -16.85 -13.62 6.46
CA ASP A 256 -16.60 -15.03 6.81
C ASP A 256 -16.46 -15.94 5.57
N GLU A 257 -16.32 -15.35 4.38
CA GLU A 257 -16.12 -16.10 3.15
C GLU A 257 -14.66 -16.53 3.00
N GLN A 258 -14.45 -17.82 2.74
CA GLN A 258 -13.12 -18.36 2.44
C GLN A 258 -12.83 -18.25 0.94
N VAL A 259 -11.70 -17.64 0.60
CA VAL A 259 -11.22 -17.48 -0.78
C VAL A 259 -9.88 -18.20 -0.94
N ASP A 260 -9.79 -19.07 -1.92
CA ASP A 260 -8.50 -19.69 -2.31
C ASP A 260 -7.73 -18.77 -3.25
N PHE A 261 -6.95 -17.85 -2.66
CA PHE A 261 -6.15 -16.89 -3.40
C PHE A 261 -5.04 -17.55 -4.21
N MET A 262 -4.47 -18.65 -3.74
CA MET A 262 -3.35 -19.32 -4.41
C MET A 262 -3.80 -20.05 -5.68
N SER A 263 -4.99 -20.67 -5.68
CA SER A 263 -5.51 -21.29 -6.89
C SER A 263 -5.93 -20.30 -7.97
N ALA A 264 -6.31 -19.08 -7.58
CA ALA A 264 -6.62 -17.99 -8.50
C ALA A 264 -5.45 -17.67 -9.45
N LEU A 265 -4.20 -17.81 -8.99
CA LEU A 265 -3.00 -17.52 -9.78
C LEU A 265 -2.82 -18.44 -11.01
N ARG A 266 -3.48 -19.59 -11.02
CA ARG A 266 -3.40 -20.58 -12.10
C ARG A 266 -4.54 -20.48 -13.11
N ARG A 267 -5.51 -19.59 -12.87
CA ARG A 267 -6.65 -19.36 -13.76
C ARG A 267 -6.23 -18.57 -15.02
N SER A 268 -7.12 -18.53 -16.00
CA SER A 268 -6.98 -17.80 -17.26
C SER A 268 -7.99 -16.67 -17.34
N VAL A 269 -7.64 -15.60 -18.08
CA VAL A 269 -8.55 -14.50 -18.44
C VAL A 269 -9.13 -14.64 -19.84
N LYS A 270 -8.89 -15.79 -20.51
CA LYS A 270 -9.42 -16.03 -21.85
C LYS A 270 -10.94 -15.90 -21.88
N GLY A 271 -11.44 -15.07 -22.80
CA GLY A 271 -12.87 -14.79 -22.97
C GLY A 271 -13.45 -13.81 -21.95
N TRP A 272 -12.63 -13.23 -21.05
CA TRP A 272 -13.07 -12.16 -20.17
C TRP A 272 -13.27 -10.86 -20.98
N LYS A 273 -14.20 -10.05 -20.54
CA LYS A 273 -14.39 -8.70 -21.04
C LYS A 273 -13.77 -7.71 -20.08
N ILE A 274 -12.84 -6.92 -20.57
CA ILE A 274 -12.06 -5.96 -19.79
C ILE A 274 -12.33 -4.55 -20.32
N ALA A 275 -12.90 -3.70 -19.46
CA ALA A 275 -13.02 -2.28 -19.72
C ALA A 275 -11.67 -1.60 -19.44
N TYR A 276 -11.24 -0.71 -20.33
CA TYR A 276 -10.10 0.17 -20.13
C TYR A 276 -10.57 1.62 -20.15
N SER A 277 -10.30 2.36 -19.06
CA SER A 277 -10.51 3.80 -19.02
C SER A 277 -9.20 4.50 -18.71
N PRO A 278 -8.64 5.26 -19.64
CA PRO A 278 -7.33 5.88 -19.48
C PRO A 278 -7.28 7.03 -18.46
N ASP A 279 -8.45 7.60 -18.12
CA ASP A 279 -8.54 8.86 -17.38
C ASP A 279 -9.74 8.97 -16.45
N PHE A 280 -10.55 7.93 -16.28
CA PHE A 280 -11.85 7.99 -15.57
C PHE A 280 -12.78 9.10 -16.08
N ASP A 281 -12.63 9.53 -17.33
CA ASP A 281 -13.33 10.65 -17.98
C ASP A 281 -12.97 12.06 -17.46
N VAL A 282 -12.18 12.18 -16.40
CA VAL A 282 -12.01 13.45 -15.65
C VAL A 282 -10.56 13.82 -15.31
N TYR A 283 -9.62 12.89 -15.37
CA TYR A 283 -8.23 13.17 -15.03
C TYR A 283 -7.39 13.67 -16.19
N PRO A 284 -6.60 14.74 -16.02
CA PRO A 284 -5.51 15.04 -16.93
C PRO A 284 -4.38 14.04 -16.66
N VAL A 285 -4.12 13.12 -17.59
CA VAL A 285 -3.09 12.09 -17.45
C VAL A 285 -1.84 12.48 -18.22
N ASP A 286 -0.67 12.41 -17.57
CA ASP A 286 0.64 12.61 -18.22
C ASP A 286 0.77 11.70 -19.46
N PRO A 287 1.17 12.24 -20.63
CA PRO A 287 1.27 11.46 -21.87
C PRO A 287 2.16 10.24 -21.78
N GLU A 288 3.23 10.29 -20.96
CA GLU A 288 4.13 9.14 -20.80
C GLU A 288 3.51 8.06 -19.90
N VAL A 289 2.77 8.46 -18.87
CA VAL A 289 1.96 7.52 -18.08
C VAL A 289 0.92 6.84 -18.96
N ARG A 290 0.18 7.63 -19.76
CA ARG A 290 -0.82 7.12 -20.70
C ARG A 290 -0.20 6.11 -21.66
N ARG A 291 0.90 6.45 -22.33
CA ARG A 291 1.60 5.60 -23.29
C ARG A 291 1.99 4.24 -22.68
N VAL A 292 2.60 4.26 -21.48
CA VAL A 292 3.04 3.02 -20.81
C VAL A 292 1.86 2.11 -20.48
N VAL A 293 0.73 2.67 -20.01
CA VAL A 293 -0.45 1.86 -19.67
C VAL A 293 -1.19 1.39 -20.93
N ASP A 294 -1.30 2.22 -21.98
CA ASP A 294 -1.86 1.80 -23.28
C ASP A 294 -1.12 0.59 -23.86
N GLU A 295 0.21 0.56 -23.75
CA GLU A 295 1.04 -0.58 -24.18
C GLU A 295 0.85 -1.80 -23.27
N ALA A 296 0.75 -1.58 -21.95
CA ALA A 296 0.62 -2.66 -20.96
C ALA A 296 -0.71 -3.41 -21.08
N VAL A 297 -1.81 -2.68 -21.28
CA VAL A 297 -3.16 -3.27 -21.35
C VAL A 297 -3.31 -4.30 -22.47
N LEU A 298 -2.52 -4.18 -23.54
CA LEU A 298 -2.51 -5.12 -24.68
C LEU A 298 -2.13 -6.56 -24.27
N ALA A 299 -1.43 -6.74 -23.14
CA ALA A 299 -1.11 -8.07 -22.64
C ALA A 299 -2.37 -8.91 -22.37
N PHE A 300 -3.48 -8.29 -22.00
CA PHE A 300 -4.74 -9.01 -21.78
C PHE A 300 -5.36 -9.50 -23.10
N THR A 301 -5.22 -8.74 -24.18
CA THR A 301 -5.61 -9.19 -25.52
C THR A 301 -4.76 -10.38 -25.98
N GLU A 302 -3.45 -10.34 -25.73
CA GLU A 302 -2.54 -11.46 -25.97
C GLU A 302 -2.94 -12.71 -25.15
N ALA A 303 -3.47 -12.51 -23.94
CA ALA A 303 -3.99 -13.58 -23.07
C ALA A 303 -5.37 -14.12 -23.50
N GLY A 304 -5.98 -13.54 -24.55
CA GLY A 304 -7.27 -13.95 -25.09
C GLY A 304 -8.50 -13.32 -24.43
N ALA A 305 -8.34 -12.22 -23.72
CA ALA A 305 -9.43 -11.37 -23.25
C ALA A 305 -9.89 -10.38 -24.34
N GLU A 306 -11.11 -9.91 -24.25
CA GLU A 306 -11.65 -8.81 -25.05
C GLU A 306 -11.42 -7.51 -24.27
N VAL A 307 -10.58 -6.60 -24.79
CA VAL A 307 -10.29 -5.30 -24.16
C VAL A 307 -10.97 -4.20 -24.96
N GLU A 308 -11.73 -3.36 -24.27
CA GLU A 308 -12.45 -2.24 -24.87
C GLU A 308 -12.17 -0.95 -24.08
N GLU A 309 -11.78 0.13 -24.80
CA GLU A 309 -11.69 1.45 -24.20
C GLU A 309 -13.10 2.00 -23.99
N VAL A 310 -13.43 2.39 -22.76
CA VAL A 310 -14.78 2.82 -22.38
C VAL A 310 -14.77 4.15 -21.64
N ARG A 311 -15.89 4.85 -21.69
CA ARG A 311 -16.21 5.91 -20.76
C ARG A 311 -16.87 5.30 -19.53
N VAL A 312 -16.40 5.69 -18.34
CA VAL A 312 -16.98 5.22 -17.06
C VAL A 312 -18.30 5.93 -16.77
N GLY A 313 -18.45 7.15 -17.28
CA GLY A 313 -19.64 7.96 -17.07
C GLY A 313 -19.55 8.91 -15.88
N ILE A 314 -18.34 9.15 -15.36
CA ILE A 314 -18.11 10.17 -14.33
C ILE A 314 -18.17 11.54 -15.00
N THR A 315 -19.05 12.42 -14.49
CA THR A 315 -19.31 13.73 -15.09
C THR A 315 -19.00 14.91 -14.17
N ARG A 316 -18.70 14.61 -12.89
CA ARG A 316 -18.32 15.65 -11.92
C ARG A 316 -16.90 16.11 -12.15
N ASP A 317 -16.65 17.37 -11.84
CA ASP A 317 -15.31 17.96 -11.90
C ASP A 317 -14.34 17.23 -10.96
N GLN A 318 -13.12 17.01 -11.45
CA GLN A 318 -12.07 16.28 -10.70
C GLN A 318 -11.73 17.00 -9.39
N ARG A 319 -11.73 18.33 -9.36
CA ARG A 319 -11.47 19.11 -8.14
C ARG A 319 -12.58 18.90 -7.10
N GLU A 320 -13.85 18.91 -7.54
CA GLU A 320 -14.99 18.62 -6.66
C GLU A 320 -14.87 17.22 -6.02
N LEU A 321 -14.40 16.22 -6.79
CA LEU A 321 -14.23 14.86 -6.32
C LEU A 321 -13.03 14.70 -5.37
N SER A 322 -11.94 15.45 -5.56
CA SER A 322 -10.84 15.47 -4.60
C SER A 322 -11.23 16.14 -3.28
N ASP A 323 -12.00 17.24 -3.35
CA ASP A 323 -12.57 17.88 -2.17
C ASP A 323 -13.55 16.95 -1.44
N LEU A 324 -14.35 16.16 -2.18
CA LEU A 324 -15.23 15.13 -1.61
C LEU A 324 -14.44 14.11 -0.79
N TRP A 325 -13.31 13.59 -1.32
CA TRP A 325 -12.50 12.64 -0.58
C TRP A 325 -11.98 13.26 0.73
N CYS A 326 -11.51 14.51 0.68
CA CYS A 326 -11.06 15.22 1.87
C CYS A 326 -12.19 15.39 2.90
N ARG A 327 -13.40 15.77 2.47
CA ARG A 327 -14.56 15.92 3.38
C ARG A 327 -15.01 14.58 3.99
N LEU A 328 -14.90 13.47 3.25
CA LEU A 328 -15.26 12.15 3.77
C LEU A 328 -14.27 11.66 4.83
N ILE A 329 -12.95 11.87 4.63
CA ILE A 329 -11.94 11.35 5.56
C ILE A 329 -11.74 12.25 6.80
N ILE A 330 -12.05 13.54 6.70
CA ILE A 330 -11.66 14.49 7.74
C ILE A 330 -12.41 14.32 9.07
N PRO A 331 -13.69 13.91 9.14
CA PRO A 331 -14.35 13.65 10.41
C PRO A 331 -13.65 12.57 11.25
N LEU A 332 -13.08 11.55 10.60
CA LEU A 332 -12.28 10.52 11.27
C LEU A 332 -11.01 11.12 11.87
N ASN A 333 -10.33 12.00 11.13
CA ASN A 333 -9.12 12.68 11.60
C ASN A 333 -9.42 13.63 12.77
N VAL A 334 -10.51 14.40 12.70
CA VAL A 334 -10.98 15.26 13.80
C VAL A 334 -11.24 14.42 15.06
N ALA A 335 -11.96 13.31 14.93
CA ALA A 335 -12.22 12.41 16.04
C ALA A 335 -10.92 11.83 16.65
N GLY A 336 -9.93 11.50 15.82
CA GLY A 336 -8.60 11.06 16.28
C GLY A 336 -7.84 12.14 17.05
N ILE A 337 -7.86 13.38 16.57
CA ILE A 337 -7.24 14.54 17.25
C ILE A 337 -7.93 14.79 18.59
N GLU A 338 -9.25 14.77 18.67
CA GLU A 338 -9.99 14.91 19.92
C GLU A 338 -9.69 13.77 20.91
N GLY A 339 -9.49 12.56 20.42
CA GLY A 339 -9.06 11.42 21.23
C GLY A 339 -7.67 11.63 21.85
N LEU A 340 -6.72 12.15 21.08
CA LEU A 340 -5.38 12.51 21.57
C LEU A 340 -5.44 13.65 22.60
N LYS A 341 -6.27 14.66 22.35
CA LYS A 341 -6.48 15.77 23.28
C LYS A 341 -7.07 15.28 24.61
N ALA A 342 -8.04 14.36 24.58
CA ALA A 342 -8.59 13.74 25.79
C ALA A 342 -7.53 12.93 26.55
N SER A 343 -6.48 12.46 25.86
CA SER A 343 -5.32 11.77 26.46
C SER A 343 -4.19 12.72 26.89
N GLY A 344 -4.40 14.04 26.80
CA GLY A 344 -3.45 15.06 27.23
C GLY A 344 -2.49 15.56 26.14
N ILE A 345 -2.71 15.22 24.87
CA ILE A 345 -1.88 15.65 23.74
C ILE A 345 -2.71 16.57 22.83
N ASP A 346 -2.58 17.88 23.02
CA ASP A 346 -3.33 18.87 22.22
C ASP A 346 -2.57 19.25 20.95
N LEU A 347 -2.87 18.54 19.85
CA LEU A 347 -2.25 18.76 18.55
C LEU A 347 -2.65 20.11 17.92
N LEU A 348 -3.81 20.66 18.23
CA LEU A 348 -4.29 21.94 17.66
C LEU A 348 -3.91 23.16 18.51
N GLY A 349 -3.58 22.94 19.79
CA GLY A 349 -3.04 23.96 20.69
C GLY A 349 -1.52 23.95 20.68
N ASP A 350 -0.92 23.23 21.63
CA ASP A 350 0.51 23.27 21.91
C ASP A 350 1.40 22.72 20.77
N HIS A 351 0.86 21.86 19.90
CA HIS A 351 1.60 21.14 18.87
C HIS A 351 1.14 21.45 17.43
N ARG A 352 0.44 22.58 17.22
CA ARG A 352 -0.10 22.96 15.90
C ARG A 352 0.97 23.04 14.81
N ALA A 353 2.20 23.41 15.16
CA ALA A 353 3.34 23.48 14.24
C ALA A 353 3.86 22.10 13.77
N ASP A 354 3.40 21.01 14.36
CA ASP A 354 3.71 19.65 13.93
C ASP A 354 2.85 19.20 12.75
N LEU A 355 1.80 19.96 12.40
CA LEU A 355 0.82 19.62 11.38
C LEU A 355 0.98 20.50 10.13
N PRO A 356 0.96 19.93 8.90
CA PRO A 356 1.07 20.69 7.66
C PRO A 356 -0.11 21.64 7.45
N PRO A 357 0.11 22.81 6.79
CA PRO A 357 -0.95 23.80 6.55
C PRO A 357 -2.14 23.24 5.79
N GLU A 358 -1.91 22.36 4.81
CA GLU A 358 -2.96 21.73 4.00
C GLU A 358 -3.84 20.81 4.86
N TYR A 359 -3.23 20.09 5.80
CA TYR A 359 -3.96 19.23 6.75
C TYR A 359 -4.77 20.09 7.72
N LEU A 360 -4.17 21.14 8.28
CA LEU A 360 -4.86 22.06 9.20
C LEU A 360 -6.08 22.72 8.56
N ARG A 361 -5.99 23.12 7.28
CA ARG A 361 -7.12 23.68 6.55
C ARG A 361 -8.31 22.72 6.52
N TRP A 362 -8.07 21.44 6.26
CA TRP A 362 -9.12 20.42 6.22
C TRP A 362 -9.64 20.06 7.62
N ILE A 363 -8.79 20.08 8.66
CA ILE A 363 -9.24 19.94 10.06
C ILE A 363 -10.19 21.07 10.42
N ASP A 364 -9.83 22.31 10.11
CA ASP A 364 -10.69 23.49 10.36
C ASP A 364 -12.04 23.38 9.61
N GLU A 365 -12.04 22.80 8.41
CA GLU A 365 -13.27 22.51 7.66
C GLU A 365 -14.09 21.39 8.33
N GLY A 366 -13.45 20.32 8.79
CA GLY A 366 -14.09 19.21 9.48
C GLY A 366 -14.88 19.65 10.73
N TYR A 367 -14.36 20.62 11.48
CA TYR A 367 -15.10 21.21 12.61
C TYR A 367 -16.34 22.01 12.21
N ARG A 368 -16.43 22.48 10.97
CA ARG A 368 -17.58 23.25 10.45
C ARG A 368 -18.63 22.38 9.81
N MET A 369 -18.27 21.17 9.38
CA MET A 369 -19.18 20.26 8.71
C MET A 369 -20.37 19.87 9.58
N THR A 370 -21.56 19.87 8.98
CA THR A 370 -22.79 19.42 9.62
C THR A 370 -23.12 17.98 9.22
N ALA A 371 -24.00 17.32 9.96
CA ALA A 371 -24.50 16.01 9.58
C ALA A 371 -25.19 16.02 8.20
N LEU A 372 -25.78 17.15 7.78
CA LEU A 372 -26.40 17.28 6.47
C LEU A 372 -25.34 17.36 5.35
N ASP A 373 -24.21 17.98 5.59
CA ASP A 373 -23.09 18.02 4.63
C ASP A 373 -22.56 16.61 4.39
N ILE A 374 -22.37 15.81 5.46
CA ILE A 374 -21.97 14.40 5.36
C ILE A 374 -22.98 13.60 4.50
N GLN A 375 -24.28 13.82 4.70
CA GLN A 375 -25.31 13.12 3.87
C GLN A 375 -25.25 13.54 2.40
N ARG A 376 -24.99 14.80 2.08
CA ARG A 376 -24.80 15.28 0.69
C ARG A 376 -23.54 14.67 0.06
N ASP A 377 -22.45 14.54 0.81
CA ASP A 377 -21.23 13.89 0.35
C ASP A 377 -21.45 12.40 0.07
N GLN A 378 -22.25 11.69 0.87
CA GLN A 378 -22.65 10.31 0.55
C GLN A 378 -23.48 10.19 -0.71
N GLN A 379 -24.33 11.17 -1.03
CA GLN A 379 -25.06 11.20 -2.31
C GLN A 379 -24.10 11.37 -3.49
N MET A 380 -23.14 12.30 -3.39
CA MET A 380 -22.12 12.49 -4.41
C MET A 380 -21.25 11.25 -4.59
N ARG A 381 -20.86 10.61 -3.49
CA ARG A 381 -20.13 9.32 -3.50
C ARG A 381 -20.92 8.23 -4.23
N THR A 382 -22.24 8.19 -4.07
CA THR A 382 -23.13 7.22 -4.71
C THR A 382 -23.08 7.32 -6.23
N GLU A 383 -23.00 8.53 -6.79
CA GLU A 383 -22.88 8.72 -8.24
C GLU A 383 -21.63 8.05 -8.82
N ILE A 384 -20.50 8.13 -8.09
CA ILE A 384 -19.24 7.46 -8.49
C ILE A 384 -19.36 5.94 -8.35
N TYR A 385 -20.03 5.46 -7.29
CA TYR A 385 -20.32 4.04 -7.12
C TYR A 385 -21.13 3.50 -8.29
N ASP A 386 -22.22 4.18 -8.66
CA ASP A 386 -23.13 3.75 -9.72
C ASP A 386 -22.43 3.75 -11.09
N ALA A 387 -21.58 4.74 -11.37
CA ALA A 387 -20.80 4.81 -12.60
C ALA A 387 -19.83 3.62 -12.72
N ILE A 388 -19.02 3.36 -11.70
CA ILE A 388 -18.05 2.24 -11.70
C ILE A 388 -18.77 0.88 -11.71
N GLN A 389 -19.82 0.72 -10.89
CA GLN A 389 -20.62 -0.50 -10.86
C GLN A 389 -21.32 -0.75 -12.19
N GLY A 390 -21.78 0.32 -12.89
CA GLY A 390 -22.38 0.25 -14.23
C GLY A 390 -21.44 -0.38 -15.25
N VAL A 391 -20.13 -0.04 -15.21
CA VAL A 391 -19.11 -0.69 -16.03
C VAL A 391 -18.92 -2.15 -15.62
N LEU A 392 -18.75 -2.40 -14.32
CA LEU A 392 -18.48 -3.76 -13.80
C LEU A 392 -19.70 -4.71 -13.87
N ASN A 393 -20.90 -4.21 -14.18
CA ASN A 393 -22.04 -5.05 -14.54
C ASN A 393 -21.92 -5.66 -15.95
N GLN A 394 -21.09 -5.08 -16.82
CA GLN A 394 -20.92 -5.48 -18.21
C GLN A 394 -19.56 -6.11 -18.49
N TYR A 395 -18.56 -5.77 -17.68
CA TYR A 395 -17.18 -6.21 -17.81
C TYR A 395 -16.73 -6.98 -16.57
N ASP A 396 -15.77 -7.87 -16.74
CA ASP A 396 -15.19 -8.65 -15.63
C ASP A 396 -14.21 -7.80 -14.80
N LEU A 397 -13.52 -6.86 -15.46
CA LEU A 397 -12.56 -5.94 -14.85
C LEU A 397 -12.70 -4.55 -15.47
N LEU A 398 -12.28 -3.54 -14.68
CA LEU A 398 -11.98 -2.19 -15.15
C LEU A 398 -10.49 -1.92 -14.92
N ILE A 399 -9.79 -1.48 -15.96
CA ILE A 399 -8.37 -1.13 -15.91
C ILE A 399 -8.21 0.38 -16.13
N THR A 400 -7.28 0.98 -15.36
CA THR A 400 -6.92 2.40 -15.49
C THR A 400 -5.42 2.58 -15.21
N PRO A 401 -4.81 3.71 -15.52
CA PRO A 401 -3.59 4.11 -14.83
C PRO A 401 -3.82 4.16 -13.32
N THR A 402 -2.82 3.85 -12.52
CA THR A 402 -2.92 4.00 -11.06
C THR A 402 -2.87 5.46 -10.65
N LEU A 403 -2.04 6.24 -11.30
CA LEU A 403 -1.79 7.66 -11.05
C LEU A 403 -1.78 8.44 -12.37
N ALA A 404 -2.12 9.71 -12.31
CA ALA A 404 -2.13 10.59 -13.47
C ALA A 404 -0.75 11.20 -13.78
N CYS A 405 0.25 11.03 -12.92
CA CYS A 405 1.59 11.64 -13.06
C CYS A 405 2.72 10.73 -12.60
N LEU A 406 3.94 11.08 -12.98
CA LEU A 406 5.19 10.47 -12.53
C LEU A 406 5.55 10.97 -11.10
N PRO A 407 6.50 10.29 -10.39
CA PRO A 407 6.95 10.69 -9.06
C PRO A 407 7.43 12.13 -9.01
N VAL A 408 6.96 12.90 -8.02
CA VAL A 408 7.37 14.28 -7.78
C VAL A 408 8.71 14.36 -7.05
N GLU A 409 9.41 15.50 -7.12
CA GLU A 409 10.61 15.77 -6.36
C GLU A 409 10.31 15.91 -4.86
N ASN A 410 11.24 15.47 -4.01
CA ASN A 410 11.12 15.64 -2.58
C ASN A 410 11.34 17.11 -2.18
N ALA A 411 10.49 17.63 -1.32
CA ALA A 411 10.71 18.90 -0.65
C ALA A 411 11.84 18.80 0.41
N ASN A 412 12.40 19.93 0.77
CA ASN A 412 13.49 20.00 1.77
C ASN A 412 12.99 20.37 3.17
N ASP A 413 11.70 20.67 3.31
CA ASP A 413 11.07 21.15 4.55
C ASP A 413 10.22 20.11 5.28
N GLY A 414 10.18 18.87 4.79
CA GLY A 414 9.34 17.79 5.35
C GLY A 414 7.88 17.85 4.88
N ASN A 415 7.58 18.64 3.84
CA ASN A 415 6.22 18.83 3.34
C ASN A 415 6.10 18.61 1.82
N THR A 416 6.56 17.48 1.32
CA THR A 416 6.37 17.12 -0.09
C THR A 416 4.88 16.96 -0.41
N VAL A 417 4.40 17.68 -1.41
CA VAL A 417 3.04 17.58 -1.97
C VAL A 417 3.09 17.06 -3.40
N GLY A 418 1.95 16.63 -3.93
CA GLY A 418 1.82 16.23 -5.34
C GLY A 418 1.87 17.43 -6.29
N PRO A 419 1.70 17.19 -7.61
CA PRO A 419 1.70 18.27 -8.58
C PRO A 419 0.47 19.19 -8.39
N SER A 420 0.65 20.47 -8.67
CA SER A 420 -0.46 21.44 -8.72
C SER A 420 -1.10 21.51 -10.12
N GLU A 421 -0.46 20.91 -11.13
CA GLU A 421 -0.86 20.94 -12.53
C GLU A 421 -0.37 19.68 -13.26
N ILE A 422 -1.19 19.14 -14.19
CA ILE A 422 -0.81 18.07 -15.11
C ILE A 422 -1.27 18.50 -16.50
N ASN A 423 -0.35 18.56 -17.48
CA ASN A 423 -0.63 18.96 -18.88
C ASN A 423 -1.35 20.33 -18.99
N GLY A 424 -0.99 21.31 -18.15
CA GLY A 424 -1.62 22.63 -18.11
C GLY A 424 -2.99 22.67 -17.43
N VAL A 425 -3.47 21.57 -16.87
CA VAL A 425 -4.72 21.49 -16.14
C VAL A 425 -4.45 21.48 -14.62
N PRO A 426 -4.98 22.43 -13.85
CA PRO A 426 -4.82 22.45 -12.41
C PRO A 426 -5.41 21.22 -11.72
N VAL A 427 -4.68 20.64 -10.76
CA VAL A 427 -5.13 19.53 -9.93
C VAL A 427 -4.88 19.83 -8.45
N ASP A 428 -5.60 19.16 -7.55
CA ASP A 428 -5.34 19.29 -6.11
C ASP A 428 -4.05 18.56 -5.73
N PRO A 429 -3.06 19.24 -5.10
CA PRO A 429 -1.78 18.63 -4.75
C PRO A 429 -1.85 17.51 -3.71
N LEU A 430 -2.91 17.43 -2.89
CA LEU A 430 -3.05 16.37 -1.89
C LEU A 430 -3.40 15.02 -2.52
N ILE A 431 -4.42 14.99 -3.38
CA ILE A 431 -5.02 13.74 -3.88
C ILE A 431 -5.49 13.83 -5.33
N GLY A 432 -5.60 15.04 -5.93
CA GLY A 432 -6.23 15.26 -7.23
C GLY A 432 -5.52 14.63 -8.43
N TRP A 433 -4.32 14.10 -8.25
CA TRP A 433 -3.52 13.37 -9.23
C TRP A 433 -3.59 11.84 -9.04
N CYS A 434 -4.28 11.38 -7.99
CA CYS A 434 -4.42 9.98 -7.64
C CYS A 434 -5.70 9.40 -8.24
N MET A 435 -5.59 8.53 -9.23
CA MET A 435 -6.76 7.86 -9.84
C MET A 435 -7.29 6.71 -8.99
N THR A 436 -6.93 6.67 -7.71
CA THR A 436 -7.15 5.53 -6.81
C THR A 436 -8.32 5.72 -5.85
N TYR A 437 -8.59 6.94 -5.39
CA TYR A 437 -9.54 7.18 -4.29
C TYR A 437 -11.01 6.91 -4.68
N PHE A 438 -11.37 6.92 -5.95
CA PHE A 438 -12.70 6.48 -6.39
C PHE A 438 -13.00 5.04 -5.94
N ILE A 439 -11.99 4.19 -5.90
CA ILE A 439 -12.15 2.80 -5.48
C ILE A 439 -12.29 2.66 -3.94
N ASN A 440 -11.86 3.67 -3.18
CA ASN A 440 -12.18 3.77 -1.75
C ASN A 440 -13.62 4.26 -1.51
N PHE A 441 -14.23 4.99 -2.45
CA PHE A 441 -15.65 5.30 -2.38
C PHE A 441 -16.52 4.06 -2.56
N THR A 442 -16.09 3.10 -3.36
CA THR A 442 -16.91 1.99 -3.86
C THR A 442 -16.66 0.66 -3.17
N GLY A 443 -15.50 0.46 -2.55
CA GLY A 443 -15.16 -0.76 -1.82
C GLY A 443 -14.80 -1.98 -2.69
N HIS A 444 -14.62 -1.81 -4.00
CA HIS A 444 -14.17 -2.86 -4.92
C HIS A 444 -12.73 -3.30 -4.62
N PRO A 445 -12.34 -4.55 -4.88
CA PRO A 445 -10.94 -4.97 -4.83
C PRO A 445 -10.16 -4.33 -5.97
N ALA A 446 -8.91 -3.95 -5.72
CA ALA A 446 -8.04 -3.41 -6.75
C ALA A 446 -6.57 -3.67 -6.47
N ALA A 447 -5.78 -3.79 -7.52
CA ALA A 447 -4.34 -3.87 -7.43
C ALA A 447 -3.68 -2.75 -8.25
N SER A 448 -2.53 -2.25 -7.80
CA SER A 448 -1.57 -1.54 -8.65
C SER A 448 -0.46 -2.50 -9.03
N ILE A 449 -0.22 -2.65 -10.32
CA ILE A 449 0.78 -3.56 -10.88
C ILE A 449 1.78 -2.77 -11.73
N PRO A 450 3.09 -3.07 -11.69
CA PRO A 450 4.06 -2.40 -12.54
C PRO A 450 3.75 -2.61 -14.02
N ALA A 451 3.32 -1.57 -14.72
CA ALA A 451 2.95 -1.61 -16.13
C ALA A 451 4.16 -1.49 -17.07
N GLY A 452 5.19 -0.78 -16.63
CA GLY A 452 6.40 -0.49 -17.40
C GLY A 452 7.17 0.68 -16.81
N MET A 453 8.09 1.23 -17.60
CA MET A 453 8.98 2.30 -17.17
C MET A 453 8.82 3.53 -18.06
N ALA A 454 8.55 4.68 -17.43
CA ALA A 454 8.61 5.98 -18.09
C ALA A 454 10.08 6.37 -18.31
N HIS A 455 10.41 6.81 -19.52
CA HIS A 455 11.77 7.23 -19.91
C HIS A 455 12.86 6.21 -19.55
N GLY A 456 12.51 4.92 -19.39
CA GLY A 456 13.42 3.84 -18.98
C GLY A 456 13.93 3.95 -17.54
N LYS A 457 13.35 4.81 -16.69
CA LYS A 457 13.83 5.09 -15.34
C LYS A 457 12.80 4.95 -14.25
N LEU A 458 11.61 5.50 -14.45
CA LEU A 458 10.60 5.65 -13.40
C LEU A 458 9.47 4.65 -13.61
N PRO A 459 9.10 3.87 -12.60
CA PRO A 459 7.98 2.94 -12.72
C PRO A 459 6.64 3.66 -12.96
N VAL A 460 5.78 3.02 -13.74
CA VAL A 460 4.38 3.40 -13.94
C VAL A 460 3.51 2.22 -13.54
N GLY A 461 2.48 2.49 -12.73
CA GLY A 461 1.52 1.48 -12.30
C GLY A 461 0.24 1.51 -13.12
N MET A 462 -0.28 0.32 -13.41
CA MET A 462 -1.62 0.08 -13.95
C MET A 462 -2.52 -0.43 -12.83
N GLN A 463 -3.73 0.10 -12.70
CA GLN A 463 -4.71 -0.32 -11.70
C GLN A 463 -5.68 -1.33 -12.33
N ILE A 464 -5.81 -2.50 -11.70
CA ILE A 464 -6.77 -3.56 -12.06
C ILE A 464 -7.87 -3.56 -11.00
N ILE A 465 -9.11 -3.31 -11.40
CA ILE A 465 -10.27 -3.19 -10.51
C ILE A 465 -11.24 -4.32 -10.82
N GLY A 466 -11.61 -5.11 -9.82
CA GLY A 466 -12.57 -6.21 -9.93
C GLY A 466 -13.96 -5.85 -9.43
N ARG A 467 -14.94 -6.69 -9.73
CA ARG A 467 -16.27 -6.64 -9.11
C ARG A 467 -16.13 -6.75 -7.58
N ARG A 468 -17.07 -6.19 -6.83
CA ARG A 468 -17.06 -6.34 -5.36
C ARG A 468 -16.99 -7.82 -4.97
N TYR A 469 -16.09 -8.13 -4.05
CA TYR A 469 -15.81 -9.48 -3.54
C TYR A 469 -15.13 -10.44 -4.53
N ALA A 470 -14.84 -10.00 -5.76
CA ALA A 470 -14.13 -10.79 -6.76
C ALA A 470 -12.59 -10.64 -6.62
N ASP A 471 -12.06 -10.74 -5.40
CA ASP A 471 -10.62 -10.65 -5.11
C ASP A 471 -9.80 -11.66 -5.93
N ALA A 472 -10.32 -12.89 -6.09
CA ALA A 472 -9.68 -13.93 -6.89
C ALA A 472 -9.52 -13.53 -8.37
N ASP A 473 -10.46 -12.75 -8.93
CA ASP A 473 -10.39 -12.33 -10.34
C ASP A 473 -9.29 -11.28 -10.56
N VAL A 474 -9.15 -10.33 -9.62
CA VAL A 474 -8.04 -9.35 -9.66
C VAL A 474 -6.69 -10.06 -9.57
N LEU A 475 -6.53 -11.04 -8.68
CA LEU A 475 -5.30 -11.84 -8.57
C LEU A 475 -5.05 -12.68 -9.81
N THR A 476 -6.10 -13.27 -10.41
CA THR A 476 -6.00 -14.03 -11.69
C THR A 476 -5.44 -13.13 -12.79
N ALA A 477 -6.04 -11.95 -12.99
CA ALA A 477 -5.59 -11.01 -14.02
C ALA A 477 -4.16 -10.52 -13.75
N SER A 478 -3.85 -10.20 -12.50
CA SER A 478 -2.50 -9.78 -12.09
C SER A 478 -1.46 -10.86 -12.38
N ALA A 479 -1.75 -12.14 -12.07
CA ALA A 479 -0.84 -13.25 -12.32
C ALA A 479 -0.68 -13.54 -13.83
N VAL A 480 -1.72 -13.37 -14.63
CA VAL A 480 -1.64 -13.47 -16.10
C VAL A 480 -0.74 -12.37 -16.63
N PHE A 481 -0.94 -11.13 -16.17
CA PHE A 481 -0.11 -9.99 -16.58
C PHE A 481 1.35 -10.18 -16.21
N GLU A 482 1.64 -10.59 -14.96
CA GLU A 482 3.02 -10.83 -14.47
C GLU A 482 3.77 -11.86 -15.34
N ARG A 483 3.08 -12.92 -15.78
CA ARG A 483 3.70 -13.92 -16.67
C ARG A 483 4.02 -13.39 -18.06
N LEU A 484 3.20 -12.47 -18.60
CA LEU A 484 3.39 -11.91 -19.95
C LEU A 484 4.33 -10.69 -19.95
N ARG A 485 4.35 -9.94 -18.88
CA ARG A 485 5.12 -8.70 -18.70
C ARG A 485 5.84 -8.73 -17.34
N PRO A 486 6.82 -9.65 -17.16
CA PRO A 486 7.56 -9.73 -15.90
C PRO A 486 8.38 -8.44 -15.69
N TRP A 487 8.30 -7.89 -14.48
CA TRP A 487 9.01 -6.64 -14.13
C TRP A 487 10.22 -6.86 -13.21
N ARG A 488 10.56 -8.10 -12.86
CA ARG A 488 11.65 -8.41 -11.91
C ARG A 488 12.99 -7.76 -12.29
N GLN A 489 13.29 -7.66 -13.58
CA GLN A 489 14.52 -7.03 -14.08
C GLN A 489 14.62 -5.53 -13.77
N THR A 490 13.50 -4.83 -13.53
CA THR A 490 13.54 -3.41 -13.18
C THR A 490 14.23 -3.16 -11.84
N TYR A 491 14.24 -4.16 -10.95
CA TYR A 491 14.91 -4.06 -9.64
C TYR A 491 16.44 -4.06 -9.72
N GLU A 492 17.03 -4.30 -10.89
CA GLU A 492 18.46 -4.05 -11.13
C GLU A 492 18.81 -2.56 -10.93
N ILE A 493 17.86 -1.64 -11.17
CA ILE A 493 18.07 -0.20 -10.97
C ILE A 493 18.30 0.12 -9.50
N PRO A 494 17.38 -0.15 -8.55
CA PRO A 494 17.64 0.07 -7.15
C PRO A 494 18.77 -0.82 -6.61
N ALA A 495 18.93 -2.06 -7.06
CA ALA A 495 19.98 -2.96 -6.59
C ALA A 495 21.39 -2.43 -6.91
N SER A 496 21.60 -1.83 -8.08
CA SER A 496 22.88 -1.27 -8.52
C SER A 496 23.18 0.12 -7.95
N ARG A 497 22.25 0.72 -7.20
CA ARG A 497 22.44 2.05 -6.60
C ARG A 497 23.59 2.00 -5.60
N PRO A 498 24.55 2.95 -5.65
CA PRO A 498 25.63 3.03 -4.65
C PRO A 498 25.08 3.15 -3.23
N LEU A 499 25.79 2.55 -2.28
CA LEU A 499 25.58 2.81 -0.86
C LEU A 499 26.02 4.26 -0.55
N ALA A 500 25.32 4.94 0.33
CA ALA A 500 25.61 6.33 0.72
C ALA A 500 26.87 6.41 1.60
#